data_d99d8ba817337e9adf10d02cac2ec8fc
#
_entry.id   d99d8ba817337e9adf10d02cac2ec8fc
#
_cell.length_a   1.000
_cell.length_b   1.000
_cell.length_c   1.000
_cell.angle_alpha   90.00
_cell.angle_beta   90.00
_cell.angle_gamma   90.00
#
_symmetry.space_group_name_H-M   'P 1'
#
loop_
_entity.id
_entity.type
_entity.pdbx_description
1 polymer ?
#
loop_
_entity_poly.entity_id
_entity_poly.type
_entity_poly.pdbx_seq_one_letter_code
_entity_poly.pdbx_strand_id
1 'polypeptide(L)'
;MNDIAAISFSGQMMGCICVDKEGRALRNALIWADMRATKEEEMIRERISEEDFYHLTGHKISPSYGGQKLMWVKNNEPEIYENTYKMLNCKDYIILKLTGEFVTEYTDASSTNLLDLNKLEWSDRLLEVMGIDREKMPALLKSTDVAGTVTDEAAKACGLVSGIPVVCGGGDGVCAAVGTGCTKEGIAHSCMGTSSWISITTEKPIYDEEMRTFTWAHIVPGYVLPTGTMQCGGGSYSWFTKELCKYESLLGEQQGVSKYDLLEQEIGDSKPGANGLLFLPYLIGERSPRWNPKAKGAFIGLKMETEKKDMVRAVQEGVAFNLGVVMDVFKGKGVAIDDMIVIGGGAQSDAWLQILADVYNINIQKPNYLEEATSMGAAITAGVGVGVFENFDVIDKFLKIEETKTPNTDNQPVYSAMKPIFDEAYFALTGVFDKLSEFTK
;
A
#
# COMPACT_ATOMS: atom_id res chain seq x y z
N MET A 1 20.39 -23.42 -13.30
CA MET A 1 19.01 -23.11 -13.68
C MET A 1 18.05 -24.30 -13.58
N ASN A 2 18.55 -25.55 -13.65
CA ASN A 2 17.70 -26.75 -13.56
C ASN A 2 17.09 -27.01 -12.16
N ASP A 3 17.47 -26.21 -11.17
CA ASP A 3 17.02 -26.36 -9.77
C ASP A 3 15.94 -25.35 -9.38
N ILE A 4 15.43 -24.57 -10.36
CA ILE A 4 14.32 -23.62 -10.13
C ILE A 4 13.01 -24.40 -10.16
N ALA A 5 12.32 -24.45 -9.00
CA ALA A 5 11.05 -25.16 -8.86
C ALA A 5 9.87 -24.39 -9.48
N ALA A 6 9.84 -23.08 -9.35
CA ALA A 6 8.81 -22.20 -9.90
C ALA A 6 9.30 -20.75 -9.99
N ILE A 7 8.56 -19.94 -10.75
CA ILE A 7 8.69 -18.48 -10.81
C ILE A 7 7.37 -17.88 -10.33
N SER A 8 7.44 -16.78 -9.57
CA SER A 8 6.28 -15.99 -9.18
C SER A 8 6.65 -14.51 -9.07
N PHE A 9 5.66 -13.65 -8.87
CA PHE A 9 5.83 -12.21 -8.96
C PHE A 9 5.17 -11.49 -7.81
N SER A 10 5.82 -10.42 -7.38
CA SER A 10 5.21 -9.30 -6.67
C SER A 10 5.12 -8.13 -7.67
N GLY A 11 3.95 -7.57 -7.90
CA GLY A 11 3.73 -6.53 -8.91
C GLY A 11 2.98 -5.32 -8.40
N GLN A 12 3.29 -4.14 -8.96
CA GLN A 12 2.50 -2.94 -8.68
C GLN A 12 1.03 -3.16 -9.07
N MET A 13 0.13 -2.73 -8.22
CA MET A 13 -1.31 -2.88 -8.38
C MET A 13 -1.94 -1.71 -9.18
N MET A 14 -3.24 -1.77 -9.44
CA MET A 14 -4.05 -0.69 -10.03
C MET A 14 -3.60 -0.27 -11.45
N GLY A 15 -2.90 -1.15 -12.16
CA GLY A 15 -2.47 -0.90 -13.54
C GLY A 15 -3.59 -1.09 -14.56
N CYS A 16 -3.36 -0.57 -15.78
CA CYS A 16 -4.19 -0.88 -16.96
C CYS A 16 -3.28 -0.99 -18.17
N ILE A 17 -3.12 -2.22 -18.65
CA ILE A 17 -2.37 -2.55 -19.87
C ILE A 17 -3.34 -3.19 -20.85
N CYS A 18 -3.64 -2.49 -21.94
CA CYS A 18 -4.48 -2.99 -23.02
C CYS A 18 -3.64 -3.82 -23.98
N VAL A 19 -3.98 -5.10 -24.16
CA VAL A 19 -3.25 -6.01 -25.06
C VAL A 19 -4.16 -6.58 -26.15
N ASP A 20 -3.59 -6.83 -27.34
CA ASP A 20 -4.28 -7.52 -28.44
C ASP A 20 -4.25 -9.06 -28.25
N LYS A 21 -4.82 -9.80 -29.22
CA LYS A 21 -4.87 -11.26 -29.18
C LYS A 21 -3.50 -11.93 -29.28
N GLU A 22 -2.51 -11.23 -29.81
CA GLU A 22 -1.12 -11.67 -29.90
C GLU A 22 -0.31 -11.29 -28.66
N GLY A 23 -0.95 -10.69 -27.64
CA GLY A 23 -0.32 -10.27 -26.39
C GLY A 23 0.61 -9.07 -26.54
N ARG A 24 0.41 -8.23 -27.56
CA ARG A 24 1.15 -6.98 -27.75
C ARG A 24 0.43 -5.86 -27.03
N ALA A 25 1.16 -5.04 -26.29
CA ALA A 25 0.60 -3.84 -25.69
C ALA A 25 0.23 -2.82 -26.78
N LEU A 26 -1.02 -2.36 -26.77
CA LEU A 26 -1.56 -1.42 -27.73
C LEU A 26 -1.20 0.03 -27.43
N ARG A 27 -0.75 0.30 -26.21
CA ARG A 27 -0.32 1.60 -25.70
C ARG A 27 0.58 1.43 -24.49
N ASN A 28 1.19 2.54 -24.03
CA ASN A 28 1.90 2.58 -22.75
C ASN A 28 0.93 2.31 -21.58
N ALA A 29 1.38 1.57 -20.58
CA ALA A 29 0.61 1.27 -19.39
C ALA A 29 0.16 2.53 -18.64
N LEU A 30 -1.08 2.54 -18.15
CA LEU A 30 -1.54 3.49 -17.15
C LEU A 30 -1.25 2.89 -15.77
N ILE A 31 -0.25 3.46 -15.08
CA ILE A 31 0.21 2.94 -13.78
C ILE A 31 -0.65 3.46 -12.61
N TRP A 32 -0.40 2.95 -11.41
CA TRP A 32 -1.14 3.33 -10.18
C TRP A 32 -1.16 4.85 -9.90
N ALA A 33 -0.10 5.56 -10.26
CA ALA A 33 0.01 7.01 -10.05
C ALA A 33 -0.75 7.85 -11.10
N ASP A 34 -1.26 7.22 -12.16
CA ASP A 34 -2.01 7.92 -13.21
C ASP A 34 -3.44 8.19 -12.76
N MET A 35 -3.77 9.46 -12.61
CA MET A 35 -5.05 9.96 -12.09
C MET A 35 -5.94 10.61 -13.16
N ARG A 36 -5.72 10.31 -14.45
CA ARG A 36 -6.44 10.98 -15.55
C ARG A 36 -7.94 10.67 -15.65
N ALA A 37 -8.41 9.57 -15.06
CA ALA A 37 -9.79 9.08 -15.18
C ALA A 37 -10.79 9.81 -14.23
N THR A 38 -10.61 11.11 -14.03
CA THR A 38 -11.45 11.92 -13.12
C THR A 38 -12.89 12.09 -13.61
N LYS A 39 -13.09 12.22 -14.93
CA LYS A 39 -14.45 12.26 -15.50
C LYS A 39 -15.17 10.92 -15.38
N GLU A 40 -14.44 9.84 -15.54
CA GLU A 40 -14.96 8.49 -15.38
C GLU A 40 -15.38 8.21 -13.94
N GLU A 41 -14.63 8.74 -12.97
CA GLU A 41 -15.03 8.72 -11.56
C GLU A 41 -16.38 9.40 -11.34
N GLU A 42 -16.60 10.60 -11.89
CA GLU A 42 -17.88 11.32 -11.81
C GLU A 42 -19.01 10.52 -12.46
N MET A 43 -18.78 9.96 -13.66
CA MET A 43 -19.78 9.13 -14.37
C MET A 43 -20.17 7.87 -13.57
N ILE A 44 -19.25 7.27 -12.83
CA ILE A 44 -19.53 6.11 -11.98
C ILE A 44 -20.43 6.55 -10.81
N ARG A 45 -20.12 7.68 -10.16
CA ARG A 45 -20.92 8.24 -9.04
C ARG A 45 -22.37 8.57 -9.43
N GLU A 46 -22.63 8.88 -10.71
CA GLU A 46 -23.98 9.10 -11.23
C GLU A 46 -24.79 7.80 -11.36
N ARG A 47 -24.14 6.62 -11.41
CA ARG A 47 -24.77 5.33 -11.73
C ARG A 47 -24.86 4.35 -10.55
N ILE A 48 -24.05 4.55 -9.53
CA ILE A 48 -24.01 3.73 -8.32
C ILE A 48 -23.68 4.59 -7.11
N SER A 49 -24.30 4.30 -5.96
CA SER A 49 -23.92 4.96 -4.69
C SER A 49 -22.50 4.58 -4.29
N GLU A 50 -21.77 5.50 -3.65
CA GLU A 50 -20.41 5.21 -3.17
C GLU A 50 -20.41 4.11 -2.11
N GLU A 51 -21.46 4.01 -1.31
CA GLU A 51 -21.65 2.95 -0.31
C GLU A 51 -21.81 1.56 -0.97
N ASP A 52 -22.71 1.42 -1.96
CA ASP A 52 -22.86 0.16 -2.69
C ASP A 52 -21.58 -0.25 -3.40
N PHE A 53 -20.89 0.72 -4.01
CA PHE A 53 -19.61 0.48 -4.67
C PHE A 53 -18.54 -0.01 -3.69
N TYR A 54 -18.43 0.66 -2.53
CA TYR A 54 -17.49 0.29 -1.46
C TYR A 54 -17.77 -1.10 -0.91
N HIS A 55 -19.04 -1.46 -0.69
CA HIS A 55 -19.42 -2.79 -0.22
C HIS A 55 -19.19 -3.90 -1.25
N LEU A 56 -19.24 -3.58 -2.55
CA LEU A 56 -18.92 -4.54 -3.62
C LEU A 56 -17.42 -4.74 -3.79
N THR A 57 -16.66 -3.66 -3.80
CA THR A 57 -15.24 -3.68 -4.19
C THR A 57 -14.28 -3.72 -3.01
N GLY A 58 -14.72 -3.29 -1.83
CA GLY A 58 -13.85 -2.94 -0.71
C GLY A 58 -13.15 -1.59 -0.86
N HIS A 59 -13.41 -0.83 -1.94
CA HIS A 59 -12.69 0.38 -2.29
C HIS A 59 -13.62 1.56 -2.55
N LYS A 60 -13.09 2.76 -2.31
CA LYS A 60 -13.72 4.01 -2.72
C LYS A 60 -13.63 4.19 -4.24
N ILE A 61 -14.60 4.89 -4.85
CA ILE A 61 -14.49 5.31 -6.25
C ILE A 61 -13.32 6.29 -6.37
N SER A 62 -12.34 5.99 -7.24
CA SER A 62 -11.15 6.83 -7.44
C SER A 62 -10.57 6.61 -8.84
N PRO A 63 -10.01 7.63 -9.49
CA PRO A 63 -9.45 7.51 -10.84
C PRO A 63 -8.17 6.66 -10.91
N SER A 64 -7.62 6.26 -9.76
CA SER A 64 -6.37 5.48 -9.69
C SER A 64 -6.53 4.00 -10.03
N TYR A 65 -7.74 3.44 -10.03
CA TYR A 65 -7.99 2.02 -10.24
C TYR A 65 -8.08 1.61 -11.71
N GLY A 66 -7.80 0.34 -12.00
CA GLY A 66 -7.68 -0.19 -13.36
C GLY A 66 -8.96 -0.08 -14.19
N GLY A 67 -10.14 -0.32 -13.61
CA GLY A 67 -11.44 -0.23 -14.29
C GLY A 67 -11.75 1.20 -14.77
N GLN A 68 -11.52 2.20 -13.91
CA GLN A 68 -11.68 3.61 -14.28
C GLN A 68 -10.74 4.02 -15.42
N LYS A 69 -9.50 3.51 -15.40
CA LYS A 69 -8.53 3.73 -16.48
C LYS A 69 -8.94 3.06 -17.78
N LEU A 70 -9.48 1.84 -17.72
CA LEU A 70 -10.00 1.17 -18.92
C LEU A 70 -11.22 1.90 -19.47
N MET A 71 -12.10 2.42 -18.60
CA MET A 71 -13.22 3.29 -19.00
C MET A 71 -12.71 4.58 -19.68
N TRP A 72 -11.63 5.17 -19.14
CA TRP A 72 -10.98 6.31 -19.78
C TRP A 72 -10.43 5.97 -21.17
N VAL A 73 -9.80 4.81 -21.36
CA VAL A 73 -9.33 4.34 -22.66
C VAL A 73 -10.53 4.20 -23.63
N LYS A 74 -11.65 3.61 -23.17
CA LYS A 74 -12.88 3.51 -23.97
C LYS A 74 -13.36 4.87 -24.46
N ASN A 75 -13.39 5.86 -23.57
CA ASN A 75 -13.96 7.18 -23.88
C ASN A 75 -13.03 8.07 -24.71
N ASN A 76 -11.72 7.94 -24.56
CA ASN A 76 -10.74 8.86 -25.14
C ASN A 76 -9.87 8.23 -26.25
N GLU A 77 -9.74 6.90 -26.25
CA GLU A 77 -8.97 6.12 -27.23
C GLU A 77 -9.78 4.91 -27.71
N PRO A 78 -10.97 5.13 -28.32
CA PRO A 78 -11.91 4.05 -28.66
C PRO A 78 -11.31 2.97 -29.57
N GLU A 79 -10.42 3.31 -30.49
CA GLU A 79 -9.73 2.32 -31.34
C GLU A 79 -8.84 1.39 -30.50
N ILE A 80 -8.17 1.90 -29.45
CA ILE A 80 -7.40 1.07 -28.53
C ILE A 80 -8.34 0.14 -27.77
N TYR A 81 -9.47 0.66 -27.25
CA TYR A 81 -10.45 -0.14 -26.54
C TYR A 81 -11.01 -1.27 -27.40
N GLU A 82 -11.45 -0.97 -28.63
CA GLU A 82 -12.03 -1.96 -29.55
C GLU A 82 -11.03 -3.09 -29.87
N ASN A 83 -9.75 -2.74 -30.11
CA ASN A 83 -8.68 -3.70 -30.40
C ASN A 83 -8.15 -4.41 -29.16
N THR A 84 -8.51 -3.96 -27.94
CA THR A 84 -8.13 -4.62 -26.69
C THR A 84 -8.79 -5.98 -26.59
N TYR A 85 -7.98 -7.02 -26.56
CA TYR A 85 -8.44 -8.39 -26.28
C TYR A 85 -8.62 -8.58 -24.77
N LYS A 86 -7.58 -8.21 -23.97
CA LYS A 86 -7.61 -8.28 -22.51
C LYS A 86 -6.99 -7.03 -21.88
N MET A 87 -7.51 -6.64 -20.72
CA MET A 87 -6.88 -5.68 -19.82
C MET A 87 -6.14 -6.43 -18.72
N LEU A 88 -4.85 -6.12 -18.54
CA LEU A 88 -3.94 -6.78 -17.62
C LEU A 88 -3.32 -5.79 -16.64
N ASN A 89 -2.94 -6.27 -15.45
CA ASN A 89 -2.02 -5.58 -14.56
C ASN A 89 -0.56 -5.85 -14.96
N CYS A 90 0.39 -5.20 -14.29
CA CYS A 90 1.80 -5.27 -14.69
C CYS A 90 2.37 -6.68 -14.58
N LYS A 91 2.13 -7.41 -13.46
CA LYS A 91 2.62 -8.78 -13.32
C LYS A 91 1.92 -9.75 -14.29
N ASP A 92 0.61 -9.54 -14.54
CA ASP A 92 -0.16 -10.37 -15.48
C ASP A 92 0.41 -10.28 -16.89
N TYR A 93 0.88 -9.08 -17.29
CA TYR A 93 1.56 -8.89 -18.58
C TYR A 93 2.88 -9.66 -18.65
N ILE A 94 3.65 -9.71 -17.55
CA ILE A 94 4.87 -10.54 -17.52
C ILE A 94 4.53 -12.03 -17.54
N ILE A 95 3.50 -12.46 -16.83
CA ILE A 95 2.98 -13.84 -16.88
C ILE A 95 2.60 -14.20 -18.33
N LEU A 96 1.83 -13.35 -19.01
CA LEU A 96 1.49 -13.52 -20.43
C LEU A 96 2.74 -13.69 -21.30
N LYS A 97 3.77 -12.84 -21.10
CA LYS A 97 5.02 -12.92 -21.89
C LYS A 97 5.81 -14.20 -21.64
N LEU A 98 5.71 -14.78 -20.45
CA LEU A 98 6.40 -16.02 -20.11
C LEU A 98 5.63 -17.27 -20.55
N THR A 99 4.29 -17.24 -20.46
CA THR A 99 3.44 -18.43 -20.58
C THR A 99 2.55 -18.44 -21.81
N GLY A 100 2.22 -17.28 -22.36
CA GLY A 100 1.18 -17.12 -23.37
C GLY A 100 -0.25 -17.02 -22.82
N GLU A 101 -0.45 -17.08 -21.50
CA GLU A 101 -1.76 -17.14 -20.87
C GLU A 101 -2.26 -15.74 -20.47
N PHE A 102 -3.54 -15.46 -20.77
CA PHE A 102 -4.22 -14.19 -20.42
C PHE A 102 -4.98 -14.36 -19.11
N VAL A 103 -4.27 -14.26 -18.01
CA VAL A 103 -4.81 -14.50 -16.66
C VAL A 103 -4.49 -13.33 -15.73
N THR A 104 -5.24 -13.23 -14.65
CA THR A 104 -4.96 -12.43 -13.46
C THR A 104 -5.34 -13.24 -12.22
N GLU A 105 -5.08 -12.69 -11.03
CA GLU A 105 -5.47 -13.34 -9.79
C GLU A 105 -6.20 -12.35 -8.86
N TYR A 106 -6.79 -12.86 -7.78
CA TYR A 106 -7.74 -12.09 -6.97
C TYR A 106 -7.19 -10.78 -6.41
N THR A 107 -5.90 -10.72 -6.03
CA THR A 107 -5.33 -9.51 -5.42
C THR A 107 -5.23 -8.38 -6.45
N ASP A 108 -4.74 -8.67 -7.65
CA ASP A 108 -4.71 -7.71 -8.76
C ASP A 108 -6.10 -7.44 -9.34
N ALA A 109 -6.97 -8.44 -9.40
CA ALA A 109 -8.35 -8.23 -9.82
C ALA A 109 -9.10 -7.30 -8.87
N SER A 110 -8.89 -7.39 -7.54
CA SER A 110 -9.47 -6.45 -6.58
C SER A 110 -9.00 -5.02 -6.82
N SER A 111 -7.77 -4.84 -7.30
CA SER A 111 -7.21 -3.53 -7.63
C SER A 111 -7.77 -2.89 -8.91
N THR A 112 -8.67 -3.57 -9.60
CA THR A 112 -9.34 -3.02 -10.78
C THR A 112 -10.62 -2.25 -10.46
N ASN A 113 -11.20 -2.44 -9.28
CA ASN A 113 -12.57 -2.01 -8.95
C ASN A 113 -13.66 -2.67 -9.82
N LEU A 114 -13.37 -3.83 -10.41
CA LEU A 114 -14.32 -4.63 -11.20
C LEU A 114 -14.61 -6.00 -10.59
N LEU A 115 -13.88 -6.39 -9.54
CA LEU A 115 -14.10 -7.61 -8.78
C LEU A 115 -15.19 -7.38 -7.71
N ASP A 116 -16.14 -8.29 -7.58
CA ASP A 116 -16.96 -8.45 -6.37
C ASP A 116 -16.07 -9.13 -5.31
N LEU A 117 -15.61 -8.36 -4.33
CA LEU A 117 -14.69 -8.83 -3.30
C LEU A 117 -15.29 -9.96 -2.45
N ASN A 118 -16.62 -9.98 -2.28
CA ASN A 118 -17.31 -10.96 -1.45
C ASN A 118 -17.46 -12.32 -2.13
N LYS A 119 -17.46 -12.33 -3.48
CA LYS A 119 -17.61 -13.54 -4.30
C LYS A 119 -16.32 -13.98 -4.98
N LEU A 120 -15.33 -13.09 -5.07
CA LEU A 120 -14.10 -13.27 -5.83
C LEU A 120 -14.38 -13.58 -7.31
N GLU A 121 -15.31 -12.82 -7.91
CA GLU A 121 -15.72 -12.92 -9.31
C GLU A 121 -15.78 -11.53 -9.95
N TRP A 122 -15.58 -11.44 -11.29
CA TRP A 122 -15.86 -10.22 -12.02
C TRP A 122 -17.33 -9.83 -11.85
N SER A 123 -17.59 -8.63 -11.36
CA SER A 123 -18.94 -8.14 -11.07
C SER A 123 -19.64 -7.65 -12.32
N ASP A 124 -20.69 -8.35 -12.76
CA ASP A 124 -21.51 -7.90 -13.91
C ASP A 124 -22.10 -6.51 -13.65
N ARG A 125 -22.49 -6.20 -12.39
CA ARG A 125 -23.00 -4.87 -12.00
C ARG A 125 -21.97 -3.77 -12.21
N LEU A 126 -20.69 -3.99 -11.81
CA LEU A 126 -19.63 -3.00 -11.97
C LEU A 126 -19.23 -2.85 -13.44
N LEU A 127 -19.17 -3.95 -14.17
CA LEU A 127 -18.91 -3.94 -15.61
C LEU A 127 -19.99 -3.13 -16.36
N GLU A 128 -21.28 -3.32 -16.02
CA GLU A 128 -22.40 -2.56 -16.57
C GLU A 128 -22.29 -1.07 -16.20
N VAL A 129 -22.08 -0.74 -14.93
CA VAL A 129 -21.90 0.64 -14.42
C VAL A 129 -20.81 1.38 -15.18
N MET A 130 -19.67 0.72 -15.43
CA MET A 130 -18.54 1.29 -16.16
C MET A 130 -18.67 1.13 -17.68
N GLY A 131 -19.65 0.33 -18.15
CA GLY A 131 -19.86 0.05 -19.57
C GLY A 131 -18.67 -0.71 -20.19
N ILE A 132 -18.03 -1.60 -19.42
CA ILE A 132 -16.89 -2.41 -19.87
C ILE A 132 -17.37 -3.80 -20.28
N ASP A 133 -16.89 -4.27 -21.43
CA ASP A 133 -17.22 -5.59 -21.94
C ASP A 133 -16.53 -6.67 -21.09
N ARG A 134 -17.30 -7.63 -20.57
CA ARG A 134 -16.80 -8.72 -19.75
C ARG A 134 -15.68 -9.52 -20.44
N GLU A 135 -15.77 -9.66 -21.75
CA GLU A 135 -14.78 -10.40 -22.56
C GLU A 135 -13.38 -9.77 -22.52
N LYS A 136 -13.28 -8.49 -22.18
CA LYS A 136 -11.98 -7.81 -22.02
C LYS A 136 -11.30 -8.12 -20.69
N MET A 137 -11.99 -8.79 -19.77
CA MET A 137 -11.40 -9.22 -18.51
C MET A 137 -10.65 -10.55 -18.69
N PRO A 138 -9.44 -10.68 -18.11
CA PRO A 138 -8.68 -11.95 -18.12
C PRO A 138 -9.37 -13.02 -17.27
N ALA A 139 -8.94 -14.28 -17.42
CA ALA A 139 -9.39 -15.35 -16.55
C ALA A 139 -8.88 -15.13 -15.11
N LEU A 140 -9.75 -15.37 -14.12
CA LEU A 140 -9.43 -15.25 -12.68
C LEU A 140 -8.86 -16.57 -12.16
N LEU A 141 -7.73 -16.49 -11.48
CA LEU A 141 -7.04 -17.59 -10.81
C LEU A 141 -6.84 -17.24 -9.33
N LYS A 142 -6.41 -18.22 -8.54
CA LYS A 142 -5.87 -17.98 -7.19
C LYS A 142 -4.42 -17.55 -7.31
N SER A 143 -3.93 -16.80 -6.34
CA SER A 143 -2.53 -16.39 -6.27
C SER A 143 -1.53 -17.55 -6.31
N THR A 144 -1.94 -18.72 -5.78
CA THR A 144 -1.13 -19.96 -5.76
C THR A 144 -1.29 -20.83 -7.00
N ASP A 145 -2.20 -20.52 -7.92
CA ASP A 145 -2.40 -21.33 -9.11
C ASP A 145 -1.22 -21.16 -10.09
N VAL A 146 -0.88 -22.24 -10.77
CA VAL A 146 0.09 -22.23 -11.87
C VAL A 146 -0.61 -21.66 -13.10
N ALA A 147 -0.24 -20.46 -13.50
CA ALA A 147 -0.78 -19.78 -14.69
C ALA A 147 -0.40 -20.48 -16.00
N GLY A 148 0.75 -21.15 -16.02
CA GLY A 148 1.32 -21.84 -17.16
C GLY A 148 2.77 -22.19 -16.90
N THR A 149 3.51 -22.50 -17.96
CA THR A 149 4.95 -22.77 -17.89
C THR A 149 5.72 -21.85 -18.83
N VAL A 150 6.98 -21.58 -18.51
CA VAL A 150 7.87 -20.81 -19.39
C VAL A 150 7.93 -21.46 -20.76
N THR A 151 7.55 -20.74 -21.81
CA THR A 151 7.59 -21.22 -23.21
C THR A 151 9.00 -21.23 -23.73
N ASP A 152 9.24 -21.99 -24.83
CA ASP A 152 10.56 -22.01 -25.52
C ASP A 152 10.97 -20.62 -26.02
N GLU A 153 10.02 -19.83 -26.48
CA GLU A 153 10.25 -18.46 -26.94
C GLU A 153 10.68 -17.55 -25.77
N ALA A 154 9.95 -17.58 -24.67
CA ALA A 154 10.28 -16.82 -23.48
C ALA A 154 11.64 -17.25 -22.89
N ALA A 155 11.90 -18.55 -22.83
CA ALA A 155 13.17 -19.08 -22.36
C ALA A 155 14.36 -18.53 -23.16
N LYS A 156 14.24 -18.50 -24.49
CA LYS A 156 15.26 -17.91 -25.38
C LYS A 156 15.44 -16.41 -25.17
N ALA A 157 14.34 -15.69 -24.95
CA ALA A 157 14.36 -14.23 -24.80
C ALA A 157 14.99 -13.76 -23.50
N CYS A 158 14.78 -14.47 -22.38
CA CYS A 158 15.20 -14.04 -21.03
C CYS A 158 16.26 -14.94 -20.37
N GLY A 159 16.70 -16.03 -21.04
CA GLY A 159 17.71 -16.93 -20.52
C GLY A 159 17.22 -17.94 -19.47
N LEU A 160 15.90 -18.06 -19.29
CA LEU A 160 15.28 -19.07 -18.42
C LEU A 160 15.27 -20.45 -19.09
N VAL A 161 14.89 -21.48 -18.34
CA VAL A 161 14.64 -22.83 -18.86
C VAL A 161 13.15 -22.95 -19.17
N SER A 162 12.86 -23.53 -20.38
CA SER A 162 11.49 -23.86 -20.77
C SER A 162 10.88 -24.90 -19.83
N GLY A 163 9.58 -24.81 -19.61
CA GLY A 163 8.83 -25.75 -18.76
C GLY A 163 8.83 -25.42 -17.27
N ILE A 164 9.55 -24.38 -16.81
CA ILE A 164 9.46 -23.93 -15.40
C ILE A 164 8.03 -23.43 -15.13
N PRO A 165 7.35 -23.94 -14.08
CA PRO A 165 6.03 -23.45 -13.67
C PRO A 165 6.06 -21.95 -13.31
N VAL A 166 5.06 -21.21 -13.77
CA VAL A 166 4.84 -19.78 -13.42
C VAL A 166 3.59 -19.68 -12.56
N VAL A 167 3.77 -19.38 -11.29
CA VAL A 167 2.69 -19.18 -10.31
C VAL A 167 2.22 -17.72 -10.34
N CYS A 168 0.93 -17.48 -10.23
CA CYS A 168 0.33 -16.14 -10.37
C CYS A 168 0.96 -15.08 -9.47
N GLY A 169 1.29 -15.42 -8.22
CA GLY A 169 1.81 -14.43 -7.25
C GLY A 169 0.75 -13.45 -6.78
N GLY A 170 1.12 -12.19 -6.56
CA GLY A 170 0.16 -11.20 -6.05
C GLY A 170 0.62 -9.75 -6.22
N GLY A 171 -0.27 -8.83 -5.86
CA GLY A 171 0.05 -7.42 -5.74
C GLY A 171 1.09 -7.14 -4.65
N ASP A 172 1.89 -6.11 -4.83
CA ASP A 172 3.04 -5.78 -3.97
C ASP A 172 2.68 -5.65 -2.48
N GLY A 173 1.60 -4.92 -2.17
CA GLY A 173 1.14 -4.77 -0.79
C GLY A 173 0.70 -6.08 -0.16
N VAL A 174 0.07 -6.98 -0.94
CA VAL A 174 -0.39 -8.28 -0.43
C VAL A 174 0.76 -9.29 -0.34
N CYS A 175 1.73 -9.24 -1.26
CA CYS A 175 2.98 -9.99 -1.12
C CYS A 175 3.77 -9.56 0.12
N ALA A 176 3.84 -8.25 0.39
CA ALA A 176 4.46 -7.73 1.61
C ALA A 176 3.77 -8.28 2.87
N ALA A 177 2.43 -8.36 2.88
CA ALA A 177 1.68 -8.95 3.98
C ALA A 177 2.07 -10.42 4.22
N VAL A 178 2.12 -11.24 3.17
CA VAL A 178 2.58 -12.65 3.30
C VAL A 178 4.02 -12.71 3.80
N GLY A 179 4.92 -11.89 3.24
CA GLY A 179 6.33 -11.86 3.64
C GLY A 179 6.58 -11.35 5.06
N THR A 180 5.63 -10.64 5.64
CA THR A 180 5.66 -10.22 7.06
C THR A 180 4.82 -11.11 7.97
N GLY A 181 4.43 -12.30 7.52
CA GLY A 181 3.69 -13.25 8.35
C GLY A 181 2.21 -12.93 8.54
N CYS A 182 1.65 -11.94 7.84
CA CYS A 182 0.22 -11.65 7.82
C CYS A 182 -0.53 -12.74 7.03
N THR A 183 -0.47 -13.96 7.52
CA THR A 183 -1.04 -15.16 6.90
C THR A 183 -2.18 -15.77 7.73
N LYS A 184 -2.48 -15.15 8.88
CA LYS A 184 -3.52 -15.57 9.84
C LYS A 184 -4.30 -14.35 10.32
N GLU A 185 -5.53 -14.60 10.79
CA GLU A 185 -6.41 -13.56 11.35
C GLU A 185 -5.72 -12.74 12.45
N GLY A 186 -5.91 -11.43 12.41
CA GLY A 186 -5.44 -10.52 13.44
C GLY A 186 -3.98 -10.10 13.34
N ILE A 187 -3.19 -10.68 12.43
CA ILE A 187 -1.79 -10.26 12.25
C ILE A 187 -1.77 -9.00 11.39
N ALA A 188 -1.11 -7.95 11.94
CA ALA A 188 -0.98 -6.66 11.30
C ALA A 188 0.47 -6.37 10.88
N HIS A 189 0.64 -5.63 9.79
CA HIS A 189 1.93 -5.08 9.41
C HIS A 189 1.81 -3.64 8.95
N SER A 190 2.92 -2.91 9.02
CA SER A 190 3.07 -1.59 8.44
C SER A 190 4.33 -1.54 7.58
N CYS A 191 4.22 -0.91 6.42
CA CYS A 191 5.39 -0.55 5.62
C CYS A 191 5.63 0.96 5.73
N MET A 192 6.79 1.32 6.25
CA MET A 192 7.23 2.70 6.45
C MET A 192 8.20 3.11 5.35
N GLY A 193 7.67 3.22 4.13
CA GLY A 193 8.40 3.68 2.93
C GLY A 193 8.19 5.18 2.66
N THR A 194 8.46 5.65 1.43
CA THR A 194 8.15 7.03 1.00
C THR A 194 6.67 7.34 1.20
N SER A 195 5.77 6.49 0.69
CA SER A 195 4.41 6.33 1.20
C SER A 195 4.43 5.29 2.32
N SER A 196 3.39 5.25 3.15
CA SER A 196 3.30 4.26 4.22
C SER A 196 1.88 3.69 4.29
N TRP A 197 1.75 2.47 4.81
CA TRP A 197 0.44 1.85 5.00
C TRP A 197 0.43 0.92 6.21
N ILE A 198 -0.77 0.66 6.70
CA ILE A 198 -1.06 -0.38 7.69
C ILE A 198 -2.06 -1.32 7.07
N SER A 199 -1.81 -2.61 7.18
CA SER A 199 -2.74 -3.66 6.76
C SER A 199 -2.90 -4.71 7.85
N ILE A 200 -4.05 -5.35 7.87
CA ILE A 200 -4.36 -6.43 8.78
C ILE A 200 -5.07 -7.56 8.06
N THR A 201 -4.70 -8.80 8.37
CA THR A 201 -5.39 -9.98 7.83
C THR A 201 -6.68 -10.24 8.61
N THR A 202 -7.80 -10.35 7.90
CA THR A 202 -9.12 -10.67 8.49
C THR A 202 -9.89 -11.66 7.61
N GLU A 203 -10.83 -12.41 8.21
CA GLU A 203 -11.72 -13.29 7.44
C GLU A 203 -12.77 -12.51 6.63
N LYS A 204 -13.13 -11.31 7.07
CA LYS A 204 -14.16 -10.48 6.45
C LYS A 204 -13.64 -9.06 6.18
N PRO A 205 -14.13 -8.41 5.11
CA PRO A 205 -13.84 -7.00 4.87
C PRO A 205 -14.23 -6.12 6.06
N ILE A 206 -13.42 -5.10 6.33
CA ILE A 206 -13.75 -4.05 7.29
C ILE A 206 -14.32 -2.87 6.51
N TYR A 207 -15.61 -2.60 6.74
CA TYR A 207 -16.27 -1.44 6.15
C TYR A 207 -16.36 -0.30 7.16
N ASP A 208 -15.75 0.82 6.81
CA ASP A 208 -15.78 2.06 7.57
C ASP A 208 -16.78 3.03 6.94
N GLU A 209 -17.69 3.60 7.73
CA GLU A 209 -18.75 4.48 7.24
C GLU A 209 -18.20 5.76 6.58
N GLU A 210 -17.00 6.20 6.98
CA GLU A 210 -16.30 7.33 6.37
C GLU A 210 -15.35 6.90 5.24
N MET A 211 -15.28 5.58 4.96
CA MET A 211 -14.42 4.98 3.92
C MET A 211 -12.94 5.38 4.05
N ARG A 212 -12.45 5.52 5.29
CA ARG A 212 -11.06 5.87 5.61
C ARG A 212 -10.09 4.73 5.33
N THR A 213 -10.60 3.51 5.20
CA THR A 213 -9.85 2.30 4.87
C THR A 213 -10.44 1.64 3.63
N PHE A 214 -9.71 0.69 3.07
CA PHE A 214 -10.15 -0.13 1.94
C PHE A 214 -9.65 -1.57 2.14
N THR A 215 -10.17 -2.52 1.36
CA THR A 215 -9.88 -3.94 1.55
C THR A 215 -9.48 -4.59 0.23
N TRP A 216 -8.31 -5.23 0.21
CA TRP A 216 -7.85 -6.08 -0.89
C TRP A 216 -8.28 -7.55 -0.69
N ALA A 217 -8.41 -8.30 -1.78
CA ALA A 217 -8.35 -9.75 -1.71
C ALA A 217 -6.98 -10.18 -1.18
N HIS A 218 -6.92 -11.31 -0.46
CA HIS A 218 -5.69 -11.83 0.12
C HIS A 218 -5.11 -12.98 -0.73
N ILE A 219 -3.77 -13.16 -0.71
CA ILE A 219 -3.09 -14.31 -1.33
C ILE A 219 -3.52 -15.61 -0.63
N VAL A 220 -3.60 -15.59 0.70
CA VAL A 220 -4.02 -16.76 1.49
C VAL A 220 -5.54 -16.92 1.37
N PRO A 221 -6.02 -18.09 0.91
CA PRO A 221 -7.46 -18.32 0.74
C PRO A 221 -8.26 -18.16 2.05
N GLY A 222 -9.44 -17.58 1.95
CA GLY A 222 -10.34 -17.37 3.08
C GLY A 222 -10.09 -16.07 3.86
N TYR A 223 -9.08 -15.28 3.46
CA TYR A 223 -8.77 -14.00 4.07
C TYR A 223 -8.91 -12.84 3.09
N VAL A 224 -9.02 -11.66 3.66
CA VAL A 224 -8.93 -10.35 3.00
C VAL A 224 -7.92 -9.48 3.75
N LEU A 225 -7.50 -8.37 3.13
CA LEU A 225 -6.47 -7.48 3.67
C LEU A 225 -7.01 -6.04 3.78
N PRO A 226 -7.78 -5.70 4.83
CA PRO A 226 -8.09 -4.32 5.15
C PRO A 226 -6.82 -3.50 5.29
N THR A 227 -6.80 -2.35 4.64
CA THR A 227 -5.61 -1.51 4.50
C THR A 227 -6.00 -0.03 4.61
N GLY A 228 -5.13 0.76 5.20
CA GLY A 228 -5.14 2.21 5.08
C GLY A 228 -3.75 2.71 4.74
N THR A 229 -3.66 3.74 3.90
CA THR A 229 -2.39 4.25 3.40
C THR A 229 -2.23 5.72 3.71
N MET A 230 -1.01 6.23 3.58
CA MET A 230 -0.75 7.65 3.48
C MET A 230 0.24 7.93 2.35
N GLN A 231 0.07 9.07 1.70
CA GLN A 231 0.88 9.43 0.53
C GLN A 231 2.32 9.78 0.89
N CYS A 232 2.55 10.42 2.01
CA CYS A 232 3.86 10.94 2.39
C CYS A 232 4.22 10.54 3.83
N GLY A 233 4.56 9.27 4.04
CA GLY A 233 5.02 8.72 5.31
C GLY A 233 6.51 9.01 5.55
N GLY A 234 7.39 8.08 5.25
CA GLY A 234 8.84 8.30 5.27
C GLY A 234 9.30 9.42 4.34
N GLY A 235 8.51 9.72 3.30
CA GLY A 235 8.72 10.88 2.44
C GLY A 235 8.72 12.21 3.20
N SER A 236 7.87 12.36 4.24
CA SER A 236 7.87 13.55 5.10
C SER A 236 9.18 13.71 5.86
N TYR A 237 9.70 12.61 6.39
CA TYR A 237 10.98 12.60 7.09
C TYR A 237 12.15 12.85 6.12
N SER A 238 12.12 12.22 4.94
CA SER A 238 13.14 12.44 3.89
C SER A 238 13.14 13.90 3.41
N TRP A 239 11.97 14.50 3.20
CA TRP A 239 11.84 15.91 2.85
C TRP A 239 12.44 16.81 3.95
N PHE A 240 12.04 16.60 5.20
CA PHE A 240 12.54 17.38 6.33
C PHE A 240 14.05 17.29 6.45
N THR A 241 14.60 16.08 6.39
CA THR A 241 16.06 15.88 6.51
C THR A 241 16.83 16.47 5.34
N LYS A 242 16.29 16.41 4.12
CA LYS A 242 16.91 17.00 2.94
C LYS A 242 16.94 18.52 2.99
N GLU A 243 15.83 19.14 3.38
CA GLU A 243 15.68 20.59 3.29
C GLU A 243 16.17 21.32 4.55
N LEU A 244 15.98 20.76 5.73
CA LEU A 244 16.20 21.43 7.01
C LEU A 244 17.36 20.85 7.85
N CYS A 245 17.94 19.69 7.46
CA CYS A 245 19.07 19.06 8.18
C CYS A 245 20.34 18.97 7.31
N LYS A 246 20.68 20.06 6.62
CA LYS A 246 21.88 20.12 5.75
C LYS A 246 23.18 20.03 6.55
N TYR A 247 23.20 20.55 7.78
CA TYR A 247 24.36 20.48 8.66
C TYR A 247 24.65 19.02 9.06
N GLU A 248 23.64 18.26 9.44
CA GLU A 248 23.76 16.85 9.81
C GLU A 248 24.19 16.00 8.60
N SER A 249 23.75 16.35 7.39
CA SER A 249 24.20 15.71 6.17
C SER A 249 25.72 15.91 5.97
N LEU A 250 26.21 17.15 6.11
CA LEU A 250 27.64 17.46 6.00
C LEU A 250 28.46 16.84 7.12
N LEU A 251 27.95 16.87 8.35
CA LEU A 251 28.61 16.28 9.51
C LEU A 251 28.72 14.76 9.37
N GLY A 252 27.63 14.11 8.91
CA GLY A 252 27.60 12.68 8.64
C GLY A 252 28.63 12.28 7.58
N GLU A 253 28.71 13.03 6.46
CA GLU A 253 29.74 12.81 5.43
C GLU A 253 31.17 12.92 5.99
N GLN A 254 31.43 13.91 6.85
CA GLN A 254 32.75 14.12 7.47
C GLN A 254 33.12 13.01 8.47
N GLN A 255 32.13 12.48 9.18
CA GLN A 255 32.35 11.46 10.22
C GLN A 255 32.19 10.03 9.68
N GLY A 256 31.72 9.85 8.43
CA GLY A 256 31.46 8.53 7.85
C GLY A 256 30.25 7.82 8.48
N VAL A 257 29.28 8.57 9.01
CA VAL A 257 28.03 8.06 9.61
C VAL A 257 26.82 8.58 8.85
N SER A 258 25.70 7.90 8.95
CA SER A 258 24.45 8.37 8.35
C SER A 258 23.93 9.62 9.06
N LYS A 259 23.40 10.58 8.30
CA LYS A 259 22.66 11.72 8.89
C LYS A 259 21.49 11.26 9.76
N TYR A 260 20.90 10.11 9.45
CA TYR A 260 19.80 9.55 10.23
C TYR A 260 20.24 9.08 11.61
N ASP A 261 21.48 8.55 11.74
CA ASP A 261 22.04 8.17 13.03
C ASP A 261 22.27 9.39 13.95
N LEU A 262 22.68 10.53 13.36
CA LEU A 262 22.81 11.79 14.09
C LEU A 262 21.45 12.32 14.58
N LEU A 263 20.43 12.24 13.73
CA LEU A 263 19.08 12.69 14.04
C LEU A 263 18.36 11.75 15.03
N GLU A 264 18.73 10.48 15.08
CA GLU A 264 18.17 9.49 16.01
C GLU A 264 18.37 9.95 17.48
N GLN A 265 19.55 10.45 17.79
CA GLN A 265 19.83 10.99 19.12
C GLN A 265 19.00 12.26 19.39
N GLU A 266 18.90 13.19 18.44
CA GLU A 266 18.09 14.40 18.58
C GLU A 266 16.61 14.08 18.87
N ILE A 267 16.04 13.06 18.19
CA ILE A 267 14.66 12.62 18.43
C ILE A 267 14.50 12.11 19.86
N GLY A 268 15.47 11.32 20.36
CA GLY A 268 15.50 10.82 21.74
C GLY A 268 15.56 11.93 22.79
N ASP A 269 16.21 13.04 22.48
CA ASP A 269 16.35 14.20 23.38
C ASP A 269 15.12 15.12 23.40
N SER A 270 14.18 14.96 22.47
CA SER A 270 12.91 15.68 22.49
C SER A 270 11.85 14.89 23.27
N LYS A 271 11.00 15.59 24.02
CA LYS A 271 9.94 14.96 24.81
C LYS A 271 8.82 14.44 23.93
N PRO A 272 8.12 13.36 24.35
CA PRO A 272 6.88 12.92 23.72
C PRO A 272 5.90 14.08 23.53
N GLY A 273 5.29 14.14 22.33
CA GLY A 273 4.45 15.25 21.92
C GLY A 273 5.23 16.47 21.43
N ALA A 274 6.55 16.33 21.17
CA ALA A 274 7.41 17.37 20.58
C ALA A 274 7.25 18.76 21.23
N ASN A 275 7.09 18.80 22.55
CA ASN A 275 6.82 20.03 23.33
C ASN A 275 5.54 20.79 22.88
N GLY A 276 4.55 20.07 22.36
CA GLY A 276 3.27 20.64 21.86
C GLY A 276 3.34 21.11 20.41
N LEU A 277 4.35 20.72 19.65
CA LEU A 277 4.45 20.96 18.22
C LEU A 277 3.79 19.82 17.44
N LEU A 278 2.87 20.14 16.54
CA LEU A 278 2.25 19.21 15.61
C LEU A 278 2.82 19.39 14.21
N PHE A 279 2.93 18.29 13.46
CA PHE A 279 3.19 18.30 12.03
C PHE A 279 2.06 17.56 11.28
N LEU A 280 1.45 18.22 10.31
CA LEU A 280 0.52 17.60 9.37
C LEU A 280 1.30 17.12 8.14
N PRO A 281 1.36 15.79 7.85
CA PRO A 281 2.29 15.21 6.87
C PRO A 281 1.79 15.24 5.41
N TYR A 282 0.92 16.17 5.06
CA TYR A 282 0.20 16.18 3.77
C TYR A 282 0.96 16.92 2.65
N LEU A 283 2.27 16.68 2.51
CA LEU A 283 3.16 17.43 1.57
C LEU A 283 2.76 17.30 0.11
N ILE A 284 2.09 16.20 -0.27
CA ILE A 284 1.64 15.91 -1.65
C ILE A 284 0.13 15.60 -1.71
N GLY A 285 -0.64 16.18 -0.80
CA GLY A 285 -2.02 15.79 -0.59
C GLY A 285 -2.15 14.46 0.17
N GLU A 286 -3.37 13.96 0.31
CA GLU A 286 -3.60 12.69 1.00
C GLU A 286 -4.69 11.85 0.32
N ARG A 287 -4.48 10.53 0.35
CA ARG A 287 -5.48 9.50 0.06
C ARG A 287 -6.18 9.09 1.36
N SER A 288 -6.28 7.81 1.64
CA SER A 288 -6.67 7.29 2.95
C SER A 288 -5.74 7.89 4.04
N PRO A 289 -6.25 8.25 5.23
CA PRO A 289 -7.66 8.26 5.62
C PRO A 289 -8.44 9.53 5.24
N ARG A 290 -7.80 10.52 4.64
CA ARG A 290 -8.38 11.87 4.46
C ARG A 290 -9.07 12.10 3.11
N TRP A 291 -8.63 11.40 2.06
CA TRP A 291 -9.12 11.54 0.68
C TRP A 291 -9.16 12.98 0.19
N ASN A 292 -8.12 13.75 0.52
CA ASN A 292 -8.01 15.17 0.19
C ASN A 292 -6.70 15.47 -0.59
N PRO A 293 -6.74 15.49 -1.93
CA PRO A 293 -5.55 15.79 -2.74
C PRO A 293 -5.05 17.22 -2.58
N LYS A 294 -5.86 18.12 -2.01
CA LYS A 294 -5.48 19.52 -1.78
C LYS A 294 -4.83 19.76 -0.41
N ALA A 295 -4.87 18.77 0.48
CA ALA A 295 -4.24 18.88 1.80
C ALA A 295 -2.75 19.28 1.67
N LYS A 296 -2.25 20.06 2.62
CA LYS A 296 -0.87 20.57 2.64
C LYS A 296 -0.19 20.26 3.97
N GLY A 297 1.13 20.07 3.93
CA GLY A 297 1.94 19.98 5.14
C GLY A 297 1.92 21.26 5.96
N ALA A 298 1.90 21.14 7.29
CA ALA A 298 1.94 22.29 8.20
C ALA A 298 2.60 21.93 9.52
N PHE A 299 3.37 22.87 10.08
CA PHE A 299 3.77 22.87 11.49
C PHE A 299 2.83 23.79 12.27
N ILE A 300 2.31 23.31 13.39
CA ILE A 300 1.35 24.03 14.24
C ILE A 300 1.86 24.00 15.68
N GLY A 301 1.91 25.17 16.34
CA GLY A 301 2.36 25.27 17.74
C GLY A 301 3.82 25.68 17.90
N LEU A 302 4.46 26.30 16.88
CA LEU A 302 5.82 26.84 16.99
C LEU A 302 5.88 27.93 18.08
N LYS A 303 6.94 27.87 18.88
CA LYS A 303 7.27 28.82 19.94
C LYS A 303 8.71 29.30 19.77
N MET A 304 9.11 30.35 20.46
CA MET A 304 10.48 30.85 20.44
C MET A 304 11.50 29.82 20.96
N GLU A 305 11.05 28.94 21.83
CA GLU A 305 11.85 27.88 22.47
C GLU A 305 11.84 26.55 21.68
N THR A 306 11.08 26.48 20.55
CA THR A 306 11.06 25.29 19.71
C THR A 306 12.44 25.03 19.10
N GLU A 307 13.01 23.88 19.38
CA GLU A 307 14.29 23.45 18.85
C GLU A 307 14.09 22.53 17.63
N LYS A 308 15.15 22.34 16.84
CA LYS A 308 15.12 21.43 15.68
C LYS A 308 14.76 20.01 16.07
N LYS A 309 15.24 19.50 17.21
CA LYS A 309 14.89 18.17 17.72
C LYS A 309 13.37 17.98 17.90
N ASP A 310 12.65 19.04 18.31
CA ASP A 310 11.20 19.01 18.42
C ASP A 310 10.53 18.93 17.05
N MET A 311 11.09 19.62 16.05
CA MET A 311 10.58 19.57 14.69
C MET A 311 10.81 18.19 14.04
N VAL A 312 11.98 17.58 14.24
CA VAL A 312 12.29 16.22 13.76
C VAL A 312 11.30 15.21 14.36
N ARG A 313 11.13 15.27 15.69
CA ARG A 313 10.19 14.41 16.40
C ARG A 313 8.75 14.64 15.95
N ALA A 314 8.31 15.89 15.81
CA ALA A 314 6.95 16.23 15.35
C ALA A 314 6.66 15.64 13.96
N VAL A 315 7.64 15.57 13.06
CA VAL A 315 7.47 14.93 11.74
C VAL A 315 7.17 13.45 11.88
N GLN A 316 7.93 12.72 12.71
CA GLN A 316 7.70 11.29 12.95
C GLN A 316 6.36 11.04 13.68
N GLU A 317 6.05 11.84 14.69
CA GLU A 317 4.77 11.77 15.41
C GLU A 317 3.58 12.10 14.51
N GLY A 318 3.69 13.09 13.62
CA GLY A 318 2.66 13.45 12.66
C GLY A 318 2.32 12.31 11.69
N VAL A 319 3.33 11.59 11.21
CA VAL A 319 3.14 10.36 10.42
C VAL A 319 2.44 9.29 11.24
N ALA A 320 2.88 9.08 12.50
CA ALA A 320 2.28 8.11 13.39
C ALA A 320 0.81 8.46 13.71
N PHE A 321 0.48 9.73 13.94
CA PHE A 321 -0.91 10.17 14.16
C PHE A 321 -1.79 9.93 12.95
N ASN A 322 -1.32 10.25 11.74
CA ASN A 322 -2.11 10.04 10.53
C ASN A 322 -2.41 8.55 10.28
N LEU A 323 -1.42 7.67 10.42
CA LEU A 323 -1.63 6.22 10.37
C LEU A 323 -2.43 5.71 11.58
N GLY A 324 -2.35 6.39 12.71
CA GLY A 324 -3.13 6.12 13.92
C GLY A 324 -4.64 6.23 13.68
N VAL A 325 -5.08 7.09 12.76
CA VAL A 325 -6.50 7.16 12.33
C VAL A 325 -6.95 5.84 11.72
N VAL A 326 -6.10 5.19 10.91
CA VAL A 326 -6.38 3.87 10.32
C VAL A 326 -6.47 2.80 11.42
N MET A 327 -5.54 2.82 12.38
CA MET A 327 -5.56 1.92 13.55
C MET A 327 -6.83 2.06 14.36
N ASP A 328 -7.29 3.30 14.57
CA ASP A 328 -8.52 3.56 15.33
C ASP A 328 -9.76 3.04 14.60
N VAL A 329 -9.79 3.06 13.25
CA VAL A 329 -10.84 2.41 12.47
C VAL A 329 -10.85 0.91 12.74
N PHE A 330 -9.71 0.22 12.61
CA PHE A 330 -9.65 -1.23 12.82
C PHE A 330 -10.06 -1.61 14.24
N LYS A 331 -9.52 -0.94 15.26
CA LYS A 331 -9.89 -1.16 16.67
C LYS A 331 -11.38 -0.86 16.93
N GLY A 332 -11.91 0.21 16.35
CA GLY A 332 -13.32 0.61 16.46
C GLY A 332 -14.29 -0.40 15.82
N LYS A 333 -13.83 -1.18 14.85
CA LYS A 333 -14.57 -2.30 14.24
C LYS A 333 -14.35 -3.64 14.95
N GLY A 334 -13.72 -3.62 16.13
CA GLY A 334 -13.58 -4.79 16.99
C GLY A 334 -12.39 -5.68 16.67
N VAL A 335 -11.46 -5.23 15.84
CA VAL A 335 -10.24 -5.99 15.54
C VAL A 335 -9.25 -5.82 16.68
N ALA A 336 -8.85 -6.92 17.30
CA ALA A 336 -7.79 -6.92 18.31
C ALA A 336 -6.43 -6.87 17.59
N ILE A 337 -5.60 -5.90 17.95
CA ILE A 337 -4.25 -5.73 17.43
C ILE A 337 -3.33 -5.49 18.62
N ASP A 338 -2.56 -6.51 18.99
CA ASP A 338 -1.61 -6.45 20.11
C ASP A 338 -0.17 -6.23 19.61
N ASP A 339 0.14 -6.76 18.44
CA ASP A 339 1.45 -6.70 17.80
C ASP A 339 1.32 -6.21 16.35
N MET A 340 2.34 -5.49 15.86
CA MET A 340 2.46 -5.09 14.47
C MET A 340 3.89 -5.24 13.98
N ILE A 341 4.09 -5.91 12.84
CA ILE A 341 5.38 -6.02 12.19
C ILE A 341 5.60 -4.78 11.33
N VAL A 342 6.73 -4.10 11.48
CA VAL A 342 7.05 -2.87 10.73
C VAL A 342 8.26 -3.11 9.84
N ILE A 343 8.09 -2.83 8.54
CA ILE A 343 9.11 -2.95 7.50
C ILE A 343 9.34 -1.62 6.77
N GLY A 344 10.30 -1.60 5.86
CA GLY A 344 10.69 -0.42 5.08
C GLY A 344 11.71 0.45 5.78
N GLY A 345 12.18 1.51 5.11
CA GLY A 345 13.26 2.36 5.60
C GLY A 345 13.01 3.03 6.96
N GLY A 346 11.76 3.35 7.29
CA GLY A 346 11.39 3.91 8.59
C GLY A 346 11.59 2.94 9.76
N ALA A 347 11.57 1.63 9.50
CA ALA A 347 11.82 0.60 10.51
C ALA A 347 13.30 0.52 10.94
N GLN A 348 14.19 1.26 10.30
CA GLN A 348 15.59 1.38 10.73
C GLN A 348 15.77 2.33 11.92
N SER A 349 14.81 3.23 12.18
CA SER A 349 14.84 4.19 13.28
C SER A 349 14.20 3.61 14.54
N ASP A 350 14.99 3.34 15.55
CA ASP A 350 14.53 2.81 16.84
C ASP A 350 13.63 3.80 17.58
N ALA A 351 13.92 5.10 17.47
CA ALA A 351 13.08 6.16 18.04
C ALA A 351 11.72 6.20 17.34
N TRP A 352 11.67 6.03 16.02
CA TRP A 352 10.41 6.01 15.31
C TRP A 352 9.57 4.78 15.65
N LEU A 353 10.20 3.59 15.74
CA LEU A 353 9.49 2.39 16.19
C LEU A 353 8.91 2.56 17.61
N GLN A 354 9.65 3.22 18.52
CA GLN A 354 9.12 3.52 19.85
C GLN A 354 7.96 4.53 19.80
N ILE A 355 8.03 5.56 18.95
CA ILE A 355 6.90 6.50 18.73
C ILE A 355 5.67 5.76 18.22
N LEU A 356 5.82 4.82 17.25
CA LEU A 356 4.71 4.01 16.78
C LEU A 356 4.10 3.15 17.89
N ALA A 357 4.94 2.49 18.71
CA ALA A 357 4.48 1.69 19.85
C ALA A 357 3.67 2.54 20.83
N ASP A 358 4.19 3.72 21.17
CA ASP A 358 3.54 4.63 22.12
C ASP A 358 2.23 5.21 21.57
N VAL A 359 2.21 5.67 20.30
CA VAL A 359 1.02 6.28 19.67
C VAL A 359 -0.10 5.26 19.46
N TYR A 360 0.24 4.03 19.04
CA TYR A 360 -0.76 2.99 18.77
C TYR A 360 -1.14 2.18 20.00
N ASN A 361 -0.34 2.25 21.06
CA ASN A 361 -0.46 1.46 22.28
C ASN A 361 -0.51 -0.05 21.97
N ILE A 362 0.46 -0.53 21.20
CA ILE A 362 0.69 -1.92 20.81
C ILE A 362 2.18 -2.21 20.74
N ASN A 363 2.58 -3.47 20.73
CA ASN A 363 3.96 -3.83 20.47
C ASN A 363 4.30 -3.62 18.99
N ILE A 364 5.48 -3.05 18.72
CA ILE A 364 6.03 -2.90 17.37
C ILE A 364 7.20 -3.85 17.21
N GLN A 365 7.12 -4.72 16.22
CA GLN A 365 8.10 -5.77 15.97
C GLN A 365 8.92 -5.47 14.72
N LYS A 366 10.23 -5.48 14.85
CA LYS A 366 11.19 -5.31 13.76
C LYS A 366 11.70 -6.69 13.32
N PRO A 367 11.46 -7.08 12.06
CA PRO A 367 11.93 -8.36 11.56
C PRO A 367 13.38 -8.30 11.06
N ASN A 368 13.96 -9.48 10.80
CA ASN A 368 15.31 -9.68 10.28
C ASN A 368 15.52 -9.24 8.82
N TYR A 369 14.46 -8.81 8.12
CA TYR A 369 14.54 -8.20 6.80
C TYR A 369 13.49 -7.09 6.67
N LEU A 370 13.85 -5.98 6.04
CA LEU A 370 13.01 -4.78 5.95
C LEU A 370 12.59 -4.46 4.51
N GLU A 371 13.35 -4.90 3.52
CA GLU A 371 13.15 -4.55 2.10
C GLU A 371 12.70 -5.75 1.26
N GLU A 372 12.98 -6.98 1.70
CA GLU A 372 12.73 -8.21 0.95
C GLU A 372 11.34 -8.81 1.15
N ALA A 373 10.50 -8.22 1.99
CA ALA A 373 9.21 -8.80 2.36
C ALA A 373 8.32 -9.11 1.14
N THR A 374 8.27 -8.24 0.13
CA THR A 374 7.49 -8.47 -1.09
C THR A 374 8.00 -9.66 -1.89
N SER A 375 9.32 -9.78 -2.05
CA SER A 375 9.97 -10.89 -2.74
C SER A 375 9.81 -12.21 -1.98
N MET A 376 9.90 -12.15 -0.64
CA MET A 376 9.67 -13.30 0.23
C MET A 376 8.23 -13.81 0.09
N GLY A 377 7.25 -12.91 0.12
CA GLY A 377 5.84 -13.27 -0.07
C GLY A 377 5.57 -13.92 -1.42
N ALA A 378 6.15 -13.39 -2.50
CA ALA A 378 6.06 -13.99 -3.83
C ALA A 378 6.72 -15.38 -3.89
N ALA A 379 7.90 -15.54 -3.28
CA ALA A 379 8.61 -16.82 -3.23
C ALA A 379 7.84 -17.89 -2.43
N ILE A 380 7.25 -17.52 -1.29
CA ILE A 380 6.40 -18.41 -0.49
C ILE A 380 5.17 -18.82 -1.30
N THR A 381 4.52 -17.86 -1.96
CA THR A 381 3.35 -18.12 -2.82
C THR A 381 3.70 -19.10 -3.93
N ALA A 382 4.87 -18.94 -4.57
CA ALA A 382 5.37 -19.90 -5.56
C ALA A 382 5.56 -21.29 -4.96
N GLY A 383 6.23 -21.37 -3.81
CA GLY A 383 6.53 -22.65 -3.15
C GLY A 383 5.28 -23.41 -2.72
N VAL A 384 4.25 -22.68 -2.24
CA VAL A 384 2.93 -23.26 -1.90
C VAL A 384 2.23 -23.72 -3.19
N GLY A 385 2.26 -22.90 -4.25
CA GLY A 385 1.59 -23.19 -5.52
C GLY A 385 2.10 -24.46 -6.22
N VAL A 386 3.39 -24.79 -6.08
CA VAL A 386 3.98 -26.02 -6.67
C VAL A 386 4.21 -27.13 -5.64
N GLY A 387 3.73 -26.98 -4.41
CA GLY A 387 3.80 -28.03 -3.38
C GLY A 387 5.19 -28.23 -2.75
N VAL A 388 6.12 -27.29 -2.92
CA VAL A 388 7.40 -27.25 -2.19
C VAL A 388 7.18 -26.94 -0.72
N PHE A 389 6.19 -26.09 -0.43
CA PHE A 389 5.72 -25.79 0.91
C PHE A 389 4.27 -26.28 1.07
N GLU A 390 3.97 -26.82 2.24
CA GLU A 390 2.63 -27.35 2.55
C GLU A 390 1.58 -26.24 2.64
N ASN A 391 1.95 -25.13 3.28
CA ASN A 391 1.08 -23.95 3.48
C ASN A 391 1.92 -22.70 3.77
N PHE A 392 1.25 -21.58 4.03
CA PHE A 392 1.87 -20.29 4.31
C PHE A 392 2.55 -20.19 5.69
N ASP A 393 2.32 -21.14 6.62
CA ASP A 393 3.02 -21.16 7.92
C ASP A 393 4.54 -21.33 7.76
N VAL A 394 5.01 -21.71 6.59
CA VAL A 394 6.45 -21.77 6.29
C VAL A 394 7.16 -20.44 6.53
N ILE A 395 6.44 -19.31 6.49
CA ILE A 395 6.99 -17.98 6.78
C ILE A 395 7.68 -17.95 8.16
N ASP A 396 7.16 -18.67 9.15
CA ASP A 396 7.71 -18.74 10.51
C ASP A 396 9.16 -19.30 10.54
N LYS A 397 9.62 -19.97 9.47
CA LYS A 397 11.00 -20.44 9.33
C LYS A 397 11.96 -19.35 8.86
N PHE A 398 11.47 -18.34 8.16
CA PHE A 398 12.27 -17.28 7.55
C PHE A 398 12.18 -15.97 8.32
N LEU A 399 10.98 -15.63 8.77
CA LEU A 399 10.69 -14.41 9.53
C LEU A 399 11.15 -14.62 10.99
N LYS A 400 12.04 -13.75 11.46
CA LYS A 400 12.48 -13.71 12.86
C LYS A 400 12.33 -12.28 13.35
N ILE A 401 11.74 -12.12 14.50
CA ILE A 401 11.67 -10.82 15.17
C ILE A 401 13.00 -10.58 15.86
N GLU A 402 13.72 -9.53 15.45
CA GLU A 402 15.00 -9.12 16.01
C GLU A 402 14.83 -8.20 17.21
N GLU A 403 13.79 -7.36 17.16
CA GLU A 403 13.52 -6.39 18.21
C GLU A 403 12.00 -6.18 18.38
N THR A 404 11.58 -5.90 19.61
CA THR A 404 10.21 -5.51 19.94
C THR A 404 10.23 -4.26 20.81
N LYS A 405 9.59 -3.19 20.33
CA LYS A 405 9.32 -1.98 21.11
C LYS A 405 7.96 -2.14 21.78
N THR A 406 7.93 -2.05 23.11
CA THR A 406 6.68 -2.05 23.88
C THR A 406 6.25 -0.61 24.19
N PRO A 407 4.93 -0.35 24.30
CA PRO A 407 4.45 0.97 24.66
C PRO A 407 5.00 1.46 26.01
N ASN A 408 5.48 2.69 26.04
CA ASN A 408 5.82 3.34 27.30
C ASN A 408 4.54 3.95 27.91
N THR A 409 4.09 3.39 29.02
CA THR A 409 2.87 3.82 29.70
C THR A 409 2.91 5.28 30.16
N ASP A 410 4.08 5.84 30.46
CA ASP A 410 4.25 7.23 30.87
C ASP A 410 3.97 8.22 29.71
N ASN A 411 4.11 7.77 28.46
CA ASN A 411 3.88 8.58 27.27
C ASN A 411 2.38 8.56 26.82
N GLN A 412 1.61 7.57 27.26
CA GLN A 412 0.21 7.38 26.84
C GLN A 412 -0.69 8.59 27.10
N PRO A 413 -0.64 9.29 28.24
CA PRO A 413 -1.47 10.47 28.46
C PRO A 413 -1.21 11.60 27.45
N VAL A 414 0.05 11.78 27.05
CA VAL A 414 0.44 12.81 26.07
C VAL A 414 -0.14 12.48 24.70
N TYR A 415 0.07 11.27 24.20
CA TYR A 415 -0.39 10.89 22.86
C TYR A 415 -1.92 10.78 22.79
N SER A 416 -2.55 10.28 23.84
CA SER A 416 -4.03 10.27 23.93
C SER A 416 -4.64 11.67 23.88
N ALA A 417 -3.97 12.67 24.45
CA ALA A 417 -4.41 14.07 24.40
C ALA A 417 -4.12 14.71 23.02
N MET A 418 -3.02 14.35 22.37
CA MET A 418 -2.60 14.96 21.10
C MET A 418 -3.35 14.42 19.88
N LYS A 419 -3.74 13.15 19.85
CA LYS A 419 -4.47 12.55 18.72
C LYS A 419 -5.73 13.35 18.31
N PRO A 420 -6.67 13.68 19.21
CA PRO A 420 -7.83 14.50 18.85
C PRO A 420 -7.45 15.91 18.38
N ILE A 421 -6.39 16.52 18.94
CA ILE A 421 -5.91 17.84 18.50
C ILE A 421 -5.33 17.75 17.08
N PHE A 422 -4.65 16.66 16.72
CA PHE A 422 -4.16 16.42 15.36
C PHE A 422 -5.32 16.37 14.36
N ASP A 423 -6.41 15.69 14.69
CA ASP A 423 -7.60 15.63 13.83
C ASP A 423 -8.28 16.99 13.73
N GLU A 424 -8.47 17.69 14.85
CA GLU A 424 -9.04 19.05 14.88
C GLU A 424 -8.21 20.01 14.01
N ALA A 425 -6.88 19.96 14.12
CA ALA A 425 -5.98 20.79 13.34
C ALA A 425 -6.12 20.53 11.82
N TYR A 426 -6.24 19.27 11.41
CA TYR A 426 -6.51 18.93 10.01
C TYR A 426 -7.81 19.56 9.53
N PHE A 427 -8.92 19.33 10.23
CA PHE A 427 -10.23 19.82 9.81
C PHE A 427 -10.32 21.36 9.83
N ALA A 428 -9.67 22.01 10.78
CA ALA A 428 -9.61 23.48 10.85
C ALA A 428 -8.88 24.10 9.65
N LEU A 429 -7.95 23.37 9.03
CA LEU A 429 -7.14 23.88 7.91
C LEU A 429 -7.67 23.49 6.53
N THR A 430 -8.71 22.66 6.40
CA THR A 430 -9.21 22.22 5.08
C THR A 430 -9.58 23.38 4.16
N GLY A 431 -10.30 24.38 4.69
CA GLY A 431 -10.64 25.59 3.92
C GLY A 431 -9.44 26.47 3.55
N VAL A 432 -8.33 26.37 4.30
CA VAL A 432 -7.05 27.02 3.96
C VAL A 432 -6.36 26.25 2.83
N PHE A 433 -6.34 24.92 2.90
CA PHE A 433 -5.77 24.08 1.85
C PHE A 433 -6.45 24.29 0.51
N ASP A 434 -7.79 24.41 0.48
CA ASP A 434 -8.55 24.72 -0.72
C ASP A 434 -8.07 26.02 -1.38
N LYS A 435 -7.95 27.08 -0.58
CA LYS A 435 -7.48 28.39 -1.08
C LYS A 435 -6.03 28.34 -1.57
N LEU A 436 -5.14 27.67 -0.81
CA LEU A 436 -3.73 27.55 -1.20
C LEU A 436 -3.54 26.74 -2.50
N SER A 437 -4.43 25.79 -2.77
CA SER A 437 -4.37 24.99 -4.00
C SER A 437 -4.58 25.82 -5.29
N GLU A 438 -5.18 27.00 -5.19
CA GLU A 438 -5.38 27.92 -6.32
C GLU A 438 -4.07 28.57 -6.78
N PHE A 439 -3.07 28.66 -5.90
CA PHE A 439 -1.75 29.25 -6.20
C PHE A 439 -0.73 28.23 -6.74
N THR A 440 -1.05 26.95 -6.74
CA THR A 440 -0.13 25.86 -7.11
C THR A 440 -0.53 25.15 -8.41
N LYS A 441 -1.23 25.87 -9.30
CA LYS A 441 -1.62 25.38 -10.65
C LYS A 441 -0.49 25.40 -11.63
#